data_2446fdd6d7831639088954bac7b8accd
#
_entry.id   2446fdd6d7831639088954bac7b8accd
#
_cell.length_a   1.000
_cell.length_b   1.000
_cell.length_c   1.000
_cell.angle_alpha   90.00
_cell.angle_beta   90.00
_cell.angle_gamma   90.00
#
_symmetry.space_group_name_H-M   'P 1'
#
loop_
_entity.id
_entity.type
_entity.pdbx_description
1 polymer ?
#
loop_
_entity_poly.entity_id
_entity_poly.type
_entity_poly.pdbx_seq_one_letter_code
_entity_poly.pdbx_strand_id
1 'polypeptide(L)'
;MFKLAPLSAAIVLALAGQVMADDSTSNQSQTGNQNIAEVQQTVAPFAAATQTQTGKGHNHLAVQENSTSTINQTASGSYNAAYGEQLFENGSQITQQAAGSYNDAFASQSVGENNQSLQNQQGSENRSTVWQDTQTNSQATTTQSGQRNEAFVEQLFGGSNNRANITQDGQDNYAASEHILHNDGYVQIYQQGKQNFAYGDQRDGNGGTISIDQYGTGSSVEVWQDTQTGSHATVNQTGQTNEGYIDQSFGKDNVANLYQQGQSNASWSDQFETNNSNTTVSQSGKNNSNFSYQTGDNQSLTINSKGTGNKVLASNWKGDKMGGQFGKNQTANINQNGTNNSANLTQNGEYQLATLSQKGTGNTMETKQADSYNELYFEQNGTDNSLIADQRGTDNYAFGSSTGSGNSINLDQSGYANQSYTTQLYGSGNSATIKQADSANVAYVTQGGNNNAAIVNQSGAYQSATISQMGNGNTATATQR
;
A
#
# COMPACT_ATOMS: atom_id res chain seq x y z
N MET A 1 -2.43 -24.61 -67.10
CA MET A 1 -2.28 -25.04 -65.71
C MET A 1 -2.87 -23.98 -64.79
N PHE A 2 -4.14 -24.07 -64.47
CA PHE A 2 -4.81 -23.14 -63.56
C PHE A 2 -4.65 -23.68 -62.12
N LYS A 3 -4.02 -22.92 -61.23
CA LYS A 3 -4.00 -23.22 -59.82
C LYS A 3 -5.31 -22.71 -59.21
N LEU A 4 -6.16 -23.62 -58.80
CA LEU A 4 -7.33 -23.35 -57.95
C LEU A 4 -6.85 -22.95 -56.58
N ALA A 5 -7.26 -21.75 -56.12
CA ALA A 5 -7.15 -21.37 -54.73
C ALA A 5 -8.16 -22.19 -53.88
N PRO A 6 -7.78 -22.64 -52.68
CA PRO A 6 -8.73 -23.36 -51.84
C PRO A 6 -9.83 -22.41 -51.35
N LEU A 7 -11.08 -22.72 -51.67
CA LEU A 7 -12.27 -22.13 -51.09
C LEU A 7 -12.29 -22.50 -49.60
N SER A 8 -12.14 -21.54 -48.71
CA SER A 8 -12.44 -21.74 -47.31
C SER A 8 -13.96 -21.86 -47.16
N ALA A 9 -14.42 -23.07 -46.87
CA ALA A 9 -15.82 -23.31 -46.59
C ALA A 9 -16.14 -22.73 -45.18
N ALA A 10 -16.89 -21.67 -45.17
CA ALA A 10 -17.59 -21.23 -43.96
C ALA A 10 -18.76 -22.21 -43.73
N ILE A 11 -18.64 -23.08 -42.72
CA ILE A 11 -19.78 -23.88 -42.26
C ILE A 11 -20.57 -22.98 -41.33
N VAL A 12 -21.65 -22.42 -41.83
CA VAL A 12 -22.70 -21.79 -41.02
C VAL A 12 -23.59 -22.92 -40.49
N LEU A 13 -23.45 -23.30 -39.24
CA LEU A 13 -24.46 -24.13 -38.57
C LEU A 13 -25.56 -23.20 -38.04
N ALA A 14 -26.63 -23.05 -38.84
CA ALA A 14 -27.83 -22.43 -38.43
C ALA A 14 -28.65 -23.41 -37.56
N LEU A 15 -28.58 -23.33 -36.24
CA LEU A 15 -29.54 -23.92 -35.34
C LEU A 15 -30.74 -22.97 -35.24
N ALA A 16 -31.79 -23.29 -35.98
CA ALA A 16 -33.06 -22.60 -35.89
C ALA A 16 -33.77 -22.94 -34.57
N GLY A 17 -33.58 -22.11 -33.56
CA GLY A 17 -34.55 -21.95 -32.47
C GLY A 17 -35.06 -20.53 -32.54
N GLN A 18 -36.33 -20.34 -32.86
CA GLN A 18 -36.96 -19.03 -32.94
C GLN A 18 -36.99 -18.38 -31.55
N VAL A 19 -36.04 -17.48 -31.28
CA VAL A 19 -36.25 -16.34 -30.40
C VAL A 19 -35.79 -15.14 -31.18
N MET A 20 -36.67 -14.23 -31.49
CA MET A 20 -36.43 -13.08 -32.36
C MET A 20 -35.40 -12.14 -31.66
N ALA A 21 -34.18 -12.09 -32.10
CA ALA A 21 -33.24 -11.01 -31.85
C ALA A 21 -33.57 -9.92 -32.88
N ASP A 22 -34.57 -9.08 -32.62
CA ASP A 22 -34.89 -7.95 -33.46
C ASP A 22 -33.75 -6.94 -33.46
N ASP A 23 -33.23 -6.58 -34.66
CA ASP A 23 -32.19 -5.57 -34.89
C ASP A 23 -30.79 -5.83 -34.28
N SER A 24 -30.44 -7.05 -33.87
CA SER A 24 -29.08 -7.37 -33.49
C SER A 24 -28.15 -7.52 -34.70
N THR A 25 -26.86 -7.18 -34.53
CA THR A 25 -25.87 -7.23 -35.62
C THR A 25 -24.67 -8.07 -35.24
N SER A 26 -24.19 -8.86 -36.22
CA SER A 26 -22.94 -9.63 -36.09
C SER A 26 -22.07 -9.39 -37.31
N ASN A 27 -20.86 -8.86 -37.10
CA ASN A 27 -19.88 -8.62 -38.15
C ASN A 27 -18.60 -9.42 -37.87
N GLN A 28 -18.24 -10.32 -38.79
CA GLN A 28 -17.03 -11.15 -38.68
C GLN A 28 -16.13 -10.97 -39.89
N SER A 29 -14.85 -10.63 -39.64
CA SER A 29 -13.83 -10.47 -40.69
C SER A 29 -12.59 -11.27 -40.31
N GLN A 30 -12.23 -12.23 -41.18
CA GLN A 30 -11.09 -13.10 -40.95
C GLN A 30 -10.15 -13.07 -42.15
N THR A 31 -8.86 -12.81 -41.90
CA THR A 31 -7.78 -12.84 -42.93
C THR A 31 -6.66 -13.73 -42.43
N GLY A 32 -6.29 -14.74 -43.18
CA GLY A 32 -5.22 -15.69 -42.85
C GLY A 32 -5.70 -17.13 -42.73
N ASN A 33 -5.09 -17.90 -41.83
CA ASN A 33 -5.31 -19.35 -41.75
C ASN A 33 -5.78 -19.80 -40.36
N GLN A 34 -6.73 -20.75 -40.33
CA GLN A 34 -7.19 -21.43 -39.10
C GLN A 34 -7.78 -20.51 -38.02
N ASN A 35 -8.32 -19.37 -38.41
CA ASN A 35 -9.02 -18.47 -37.48
C ASN A 35 -10.45 -18.98 -37.23
N ILE A 36 -10.94 -18.88 -36.02
CA ILE A 36 -12.30 -19.22 -35.56
C ILE A 36 -12.95 -17.96 -35.01
N ALA A 37 -14.11 -17.60 -35.52
CA ALA A 37 -14.91 -16.52 -34.99
C ALA A 37 -16.35 -17.02 -34.78
N GLU A 38 -16.87 -16.91 -33.57
CA GLU A 38 -18.21 -17.34 -33.20
C GLU A 38 -18.95 -16.21 -32.48
N VAL A 39 -20.20 -15.97 -32.85
CA VAL A 39 -21.10 -15.02 -32.20
C VAL A 39 -22.40 -15.73 -31.86
N GLN A 40 -22.80 -15.67 -30.60
CA GLN A 40 -24.05 -16.19 -30.09
C GLN A 40 -24.89 -15.04 -29.52
N GLN A 41 -26.02 -14.74 -30.13
CA GLN A 41 -26.93 -13.69 -29.68
C GLN A 41 -28.34 -14.29 -29.45
N THR A 42 -28.81 -14.26 -28.21
CA THR A 42 -30.10 -14.85 -27.81
C THR A 42 -30.90 -13.80 -27.05
N VAL A 43 -32.11 -13.51 -27.52
CA VAL A 43 -32.99 -12.45 -26.96
C VAL A 43 -32.23 -11.15 -26.76
N ALA A 44 -31.43 -10.74 -27.74
CA ALA A 44 -30.50 -9.62 -27.64
C ALA A 44 -30.84 -8.49 -28.63
N PRO A 45 -31.97 -7.75 -28.42
CA PRO A 45 -32.38 -6.69 -29.32
C PRO A 45 -31.35 -5.55 -29.32
N PHE A 46 -31.02 -5.03 -30.50
CA PHE A 46 -30.01 -3.98 -30.70
C PHE A 46 -28.58 -4.32 -30.25
N ALA A 47 -28.31 -5.57 -29.87
CA ALA A 47 -26.97 -5.98 -29.54
C ALA A 47 -26.06 -6.02 -30.77
N ALA A 48 -24.79 -5.68 -30.60
CA ALA A 48 -23.80 -5.69 -31.66
C ALA A 48 -22.54 -6.48 -31.29
N ALA A 49 -22.12 -7.40 -32.15
CA ALA A 49 -20.86 -8.11 -31.99
C ALA A 49 -19.99 -7.93 -33.23
N THR A 50 -18.75 -7.47 -33.07
CA THR A 50 -17.77 -7.33 -34.16
C THR A 50 -16.52 -8.10 -33.84
N GLN A 51 -16.09 -8.99 -34.73
CA GLN A 51 -14.89 -9.78 -34.59
C GLN A 51 -13.98 -9.60 -35.83
N THR A 52 -12.75 -9.17 -35.61
CA THR A 52 -11.74 -8.99 -36.68
C THR A 52 -10.48 -9.79 -36.34
N GLN A 53 -10.09 -10.69 -37.21
CA GLN A 53 -8.94 -11.57 -37.00
C GLN A 53 -8.00 -11.50 -38.22
N THR A 54 -6.72 -11.18 -37.99
CA THR A 54 -5.70 -11.13 -39.05
C THR A 54 -4.48 -11.94 -38.61
N GLY A 55 -4.24 -13.06 -39.30
CA GLY A 55 -3.09 -13.92 -39.01
C GLY A 55 -3.45 -15.40 -38.95
N LYS A 56 -2.99 -16.11 -37.90
CA LYS A 56 -3.13 -17.56 -37.84
C LYS A 56 -3.67 -18.05 -36.49
N GLY A 57 -4.71 -18.88 -36.53
CA GLY A 57 -5.16 -19.67 -35.39
C GLY A 57 -5.83 -18.86 -34.26
N HIS A 58 -6.37 -17.68 -34.55
CA HIS A 58 -7.13 -16.89 -33.57
C HIS A 58 -8.45 -17.58 -33.22
N ASN A 59 -8.87 -17.48 -31.98
CA ASN A 59 -10.16 -18.00 -31.50
C ASN A 59 -10.94 -16.91 -30.75
N HIS A 60 -12.04 -16.45 -31.34
CA HIS A 60 -12.90 -15.43 -30.74
C HIS A 60 -14.31 -15.98 -30.51
N LEU A 61 -14.83 -15.76 -29.33
CA LEU A 61 -16.23 -16.04 -28.98
C LEU A 61 -16.88 -14.81 -28.36
N ALA A 62 -18.01 -14.39 -28.92
CA ALA A 62 -18.86 -13.35 -28.36
C ALA A 62 -20.24 -13.93 -28.02
N VAL A 63 -20.67 -13.79 -26.77
CA VAL A 63 -21.97 -14.27 -26.26
C VAL A 63 -22.77 -13.09 -25.73
N GLN A 64 -23.99 -12.92 -26.21
CA GLN A 64 -24.91 -11.88 -25.75
C GLN A 64 -26.28 -12.51 -25.54
N GLU A 65 -26.74 -12.51 -24.29
CA GLU A 65 -28.06 -13.04 -23.93
C GLU A 65 -28.85 -12.01 -23.12
N ASN A 66 -30.08 -11.76 -23.50
CA ASN A 66 -30.92 -10.72 -22.89
C ASN A 66 -30.23 -9.36 -22.76
N SER A 67 -29.48 -8.97 -23.79
CA SER A 67 -28.54 -7.84 -23.74
C SER A 67 -28.79 -6.87 -24.91
N THR A 68 -28.63 -5.56 -24.64
CA THR A 68 -28.65 -4.48 -25.66
C THR A 68 -27.25 -3.85 -25.84
N SER A 69 -26.21 -4.61 -25.63
CA SER A 69 -24.84 -4.16 -25.44
C SER A 69 -23.92 -4.49 -26.63
N THR A 70 -22.65 -4.08 -26.55
CA THR A 70 -21.70 -4.24 -27.66
C THR A 70 -20.45 -5.04 -27.27
N ILE A 71 -20.03 -5.99 -28.13
CA ILE A 71 -18.77 -6.72 -28.01
C ILE A 71 -17.91 -6.46 -29.24
N ASN A 72 -16.68 -5.96 -29.06
CA ASN A 72 -15.71 -5.76 -30.11
C ASN A 72 -14.42 -6.56 -29.81
N GLN A 73 -14.05 -7.47 -30.70
CA GLN A 73 -12.85 -8.31 -30.55
C GLN A 73 -11.94 -8.19 -31.77
N THR A 74 -10.69 -7.82 -31.56
CA THR A 74 -9.71 -7.66 -32.63
C THR A 74 -8.43 -8.42 -32.30
N ALA A 75 -7.94 -9.26 -33.19
CA ALA A 75 -6.66 -9.93 -33.05
C ALA A 75 -5.79 -9.83 -34.28
N SER A 76 -4.48 -9.68 -34.06
CA SER A 76 -3.46 -9.73 -35.08
C SER A 76 -2.27 -10.60 -34.64
N GLY A 77 -1.63 -11.33 -35.60
CA GLY A 77 -0.51 -12.20 -35.30
C GLY A 77 -0.86 -13.69 -35.27
N SER A 78 -0.68 -14.39 -34.13
CA SER A 78 -0.97 -15.83 -34.10
C SER A 78 -1.48 -16.34 -32.78
N TYR A 79 -2.48 -17.19 -32.81
CA TYR A 79 -3.03 -17.94 -31.67
C TYR A 79 -3.51 -17.06 -30.50
N ASN A 80 -4.01 -15.86 -30.77
CA ASN A 80 -4.65 -15.04 -29.73
C ASN A 80 -6.10 -15.50 -29.52
N ALA A 81 -6.56 -15.51 -28.27
CA ALA A 81 -7.93 -15.84 -27.90
C ALA A 81 -8.65 -14.61 -27.30
N ALA A 82 -9.95 -14.50 -27.58
CA ALA A 82 -10.79 -13.49 -26.96
C ALA A 82 -12.19 -14.07 -26.69
N TYR A 83 -12.60 -14.02 -25.43
CA TYR A 83 -13.93 -14.40 -24.98
C TYR A 83 -14.64 -13.19 -24.37
N GLY A 84 -15.77 -12.80 -24.93
CA GLY A 84 -16.60 -11.73 -24.41
C GLY A 84 -18.02 -12.22 -24.14
N GLU A 85 -18.55 -11.99 -22.95
CA GLU A 85 -19.88 -12.39 -22.54
C GLU A 85 -20.64 -11.23 -21.92
N GLN A 86 -21.89 -11.05 -22.34
CA GLN A 86 -22.82 -10.06 -21.80
C GLN A 86 -24.18 -10.72 -21.54
N LEU A 87 -24.54 -10.85 -20.27
CA LEU A 87 -25.76 -11.49 -19.81
C LEU A 87 -26.64 -10.47 -19.07
N PHE A 88 -27.86 -10.21 -19.52
CA PHE A 88 -28.76 -9.24 -18.91
C PHE A 88 -28.17 -7.82 -18.78
N GLU A 89 -27.41 -7.40 -19.79
CA GLU A 89 -26.70 -6.12 -19.81
C GLU A 89 -27.39 -5.09 -20.71
N ASN A 90 -27.42 -3.84 -20.25
CA ASN A 90 -27.98 -2.73 -21.01
C ASN A 90 -26.95 -1.63 -21.27
N GLY A 91 -26.69 -1.30 -22.53
CA GLY A 91 -25.77 -0.23 -22.93
C GLY A 91 -24.30 -0.48 -22.60
N SER A 92 -23.91 -1.68 -22.22
CA SER A 92 -22.55 -2.02 -21.79
C SER A 92 -21.63 -2.36 -22.98
N GLN A 93 -20.32 -2.27 -22.77
CA GLN A 93 -19.34 -2.51 -23.82
C GLN A 93 -18.19 -3.39 -23.37
N ILE A 94 -17.86 -4.40 -24.16
CA ILE A 94 -16.61 -5.16 -24.10
C ILE A 94 -15.77 -4.84 -25.33
N THR A 95 -14.51 -4.45 -25.12
CA THR A 95 -13.53 -4.28 -26.18
C THR A 95 -12.27 -5.03 -25.85
N GLN A 96 -11.89 -5.99 -26.71
CA GLN A 96 -10.71 -6.83 -26.56
C GLN A 96 -9.81 -6.70 -27.78
N GLN A 97 -8.55 -6.32 -27.56
CA GLN A 97 -7.55 -6.15 -28.60
C GLN A 97 -6.29 -6.94 -28.27
N ALA A 98 -5.87 -7.82 -29.13
CA ALA A 98 -4.68 -8.63 -28.95
C ALA A 98 -3.76 -8.56 -30.17
N ALA A 99 -2.49 -8.17 -29.94
CA ALA A 99 -1.47 -8.12 -30.98
C ALA A 99 -0.25 -8.95 -30.56
N GLY A 100 0.19 -9.87 -31.43
CA GLY A 100 1.31 -10.76 -31.15
C GLY A 100 0.92 -12.23 -31.11
N SER A 101 1.30 -12.99 -30.08
CA SER A 101 1.04 -14.41 -30.05
C SER A 101 0.62 -14.96 -28.70
N TYR A 102 -0.34 -15.86 -28.71
CA TYR A 102 -0.83 -16.57 -27.53
C TYR A 102 -1.36 -15.64 -26.40
N ASN A 103 -1.84 -14.45 -26.73
CA ASN A 103 -2.51 -13.59 -25.77
C ASN A 103 -3.95 -14.08 -25.55
N ASP A 104 -4.43 -14.01 -24.31
CA ASP A 104 -5.75 -14.48 -23.89
C ASP A 104 -6.52 -13.36 -23.16
N ALA A 105 -7.66 -12.97 -23.70
CA ALA A 105 -8.53 -11.95 -23.14
C ALA A 105 -9.91 -12.55 -22.81
N PHE A 106 -10.30 -12.49 -21.55
CA PHE A 106 -11.61 -12.89 -21.06
C PHE A 106 -12.34 -11.68 -20.44
N ALA A 107 -13.56 -11.41 -20.84
CA ALA A 107 -14.43 -10.42 -20.20
C ALA A 107 -15.86 -10.96 -20.07
N SER A 108 -16.41 -10.87 -18.86
CA SER A 108 -17.82 -11.15 -18.60
C SER A 108 -18.47 -9.97 -17.89
N GLN A 109 -19.61 -9.54 -18.40
CA GLN A 109 -20.48 -8.53 -17.80
C GLN A 109 -21.84 -9.18 -17.59
N SER A 110 -22.37 -9.14 -16.36
CA SER A 110 -23.65 -9.73 -16.05
C SER A 110 -24.51 -8.87 -15.13
N VAL A 111 -25.80 -8.79 -15.44
CA VAL A 111 -26.83 -8.12 -14.66
C VAL A 111 -26.50 -6.65 -14.36
N GLY A 112 -26.25 -5.84 -15.42
CA GLY A 112 -25.80 -4.47 -15.21
C GLY A 112 -26.20 -3.47 -16.28
N GLU A 113 -25.71 -2.23 -16.12
CA GLU A 113 -26.00 -1.14 -17.03
C GLU A 113 -24.78 -0.24 -17.25
N ASN A 114 -24.51 0.10 -18.52
CA ASN A 114 -23.45 1.04 -18.93
C ASN A 114 -22.03 0.67 -18.46
N ASN A 115 -21.74 -0.61 -18.28
CA ASN A 115 -20.43 -1.08 -17.87
C ASN A 115 -19.45 -1.12 -19.05
N GLN A 116 -18.19 -0.87 -18.79
CA GLN A 116 -17.15 -0.89 -19.83
C GLN A 116 -15.99 -1.81 -19.42
N SER A 117 -15.63 -2.72 -20.31
CA SER A 117 -14.42 -3.54 -20.22
C SER A 117 -13.53 -3.28 -21.44
N LEU A 118 -12.31 -2.80 -21.19
CA LEU A 118 -11.29 -2.60 -22.22
C LEU A 118 -10.05 -3.43 -21.91
N GLN A 119 -9.71 -4.36 -22.78
CA GLN A 119 -8.53 -5.20 -22.66
C GLN A 119 -7.64 -5.02 -23.87
N ASN A 120 -6.40 -4.58 -23.66
CA ASN A 120 -5.40 -4.36 -24.71
C ASN A 120 -4.13 -5.12 -24.39
N GLN A 121 -3.76 -6.08 -25.25
CA GLN A 121 -2.61 -6.93 -25.06
C GLN A 121 -1.67 -6.84 -26.26
N GLN A 122 -0.39 -6.56 -26.00
CA GLN A 122 0.66 -6.52 -26.99
C GLN A 122 1.84 -7.41 -26.59
N GLY A 123 2.27 -8.32 -27.44
CA GLY A 123 3.40 -9.21 -27.18
C GLY A 123 3.01 -10.68 -27.17
N SER A 124 3.45 -11.43 -26.16
CA SER A 124 3.17 -12.87 -26.15
C SER A 124 2.74 -13.41 -24.78
N GLU A 125 1.81 -14.34 -24.81
CA GLU A 125 1.38 -15.09 -23.63
C GLU A 125 0.83 -14.19 -22.49
N ASN A 126 0.35 -12.99 -22.82
CA ASN A 126 -0.31 -12.15 -21.83
C ASN A 126 -1.74 -12.62 -21.57
N ARG A 127 -2.19 -12.54 -20.33
CA ARG A 127 -3.55 -12.92 -19.92
C ARG A 127 -4.26 -11.78 -19.24
N SER A 128 -5.47 -11.48 -19.67
CA SER A 128 -6.33 -10.47 -19.06
C SER A 128 -7.71 -11.04 -18.76
N THR A 129 -8.16 -10.92 -17.54
CA THR A 129 -9.48 -11.37 -17.10
C THR A 129 -10.23 -10.22 -16.45
N VAL A 130 -11.47 -9.99 -16.88
CA VAL A 130 -12.36 -8.96 -16.34
C VAL A 130 -13.72 -9.58 -16.02
N TRP A 131 -14.16 -9.39 -14.78
CA TRP A 131 -15.51 -9.75 -14.32
C TRP A 131 -16.23 -8.50 -13.79
N GLN A 132 -17.40 -8.19 -14.33
CA GLN A 132 -18.28 -7.14 -13.86
C GLN A 132 -19.68 -7.74 -13.65
N ASP A 133 -20.04 -8.00 -12.42
CA ASP A 133 -21.33 -8.59 -12.07
C ASP A 133 -22.16 -7.65 -11.20
N THR A 134 -23.39 -7.41 -11.59
CA THR A 134 -24.35 -6.54 -10.90
C THR A 134 -23.81 -5.10 -10.73
N GLN A 135 -23.14 -4.58 -11.77
CA GLN A 135 -22.51 -3.25 -11.76
C GLN A 135 -23.29 -2.23 -12.57
N THR A 136 -23.14 -0.94 -12.22
CA THR A 136 -23.69 0.18 -12.99
C THR A 136 -22.62 1.26 -13.24
N ASN A 137 -22.47 1.70 -14.49
CA ASN A 137 -21.51 2.74 -14.92
C ASN A 137 -20.06 2.43 -14.52
N SER A 138 -19.66 1.18 -14.36
CA SER A 138 -18.34 0.79 -13.89
C SER A 138 -17.38 0.53 -15.06
N GLN A 139 -16.09 0.78 -14.84
CA GLN A 139 -15.04 0.64 -15.86
C GLN A 139 -13.93 -0.29 -15.41
N ALA A 140 -13.53 -1.21 -16.28
CA ALA A 140 -12.37 -2.05 -16.12
C ALA A 140 -11.46 -1.91 -17.33
N THR A 141 -10.22 -1.49 -17.11
CA THR A 141 -9.22 -1.33 -18.19
C THR A 141 -7.97 -2.13 -17.85
N THR A 142 -7.53 -2.98 -18.77
CA THR A 142 -6.25 -3.68 -18.66
C THR A 142 -5.41 -3.39 -19.92
N THR A 143 -4.17 -3.02 -19.71
CA THR A 143 -3.19 -2.82 -20.80
C THR A 143 -1.93 -3.58 -20.48
N GLN A 144 -1.56 -4.53 -21.33
CA GLN A 144 -0.40 -5.37 -21.13
C GLN A 144 0.55 -5.28 -22.35
N SER A 145 1.83 -5.05 -22.08
CA SER A 145 2.89 -5.03 -23.07
C SER A 145 4.04 -5.95 -22.63
N GLY A 146 4.52 -6.82 -23.50
CA GLY A 146 5.61 -7.75 -23.22
C GLY A 146 5.20 -9.21 -23.16
N GLN A 147 5.63 -9.95 -22.13
CA GLN A 147 5.45 -11.41 -22.10
C GLN A 147 4.91 -11.92 -20.77
N ARG A 148 3.94 -12.82 -20.82
CA ARG A 148 3.40 -13.53 -19.65
C ARG A 148 2.98 -12.61 -18.49
N ASN A 149 2.47 -11.43 -18.82
CA ASN A 149 1.84 -10.59 -17.83
C ASN A 149 0.41 -11.07 -17.59
N GLU A 150 -0.04 -11.06 -16.33
CA GLU A 150 -1.40 -11.44 -15.95
C GLU A 150 -2.10 -10.27 -15.24
N ALA A 151 -3.26 -9.87 -15.76
CA ALA A 151 -4.09 -8.83 -15.19
C ALA A 151 -5.49 -9.38 -14.88
N PHE A 152 -5.97 -9.09 -13.69
CA PHE A 152 -7.25 -9.56 -13.18
C PHE A 152 -8.06 -8.39 -12.59
N VAL A 153 -9.30 -8.22 -13.04
CA VAL A 153 -10.22 -7.21 -12.50
C VAL A 153 -11.53 -7.88 -12.12
N GLU A 154 -11.95 -7.70 -10.89
CA GLU A 154 -13.27 -8.07 -10.41
C GLU A 154 -14.03 -6.86 -9.87
N GLN A 155 -15.28 -6.70 -10.32
CA GLN A 155 -16.23 -5.72 -9.80
C GLN A 155 -17.54 -6.48 -9.57
N LEU A 156 -17.84 -6.84 -8.33
CA LEU A 156 -18.85 -7.85 -8.02
C LEU A 156 -19.87 -7.40 -6.96
N PHE A 157 -21.00 -8.08 -6.97
CA PHE A 157 -22.06 -8.03 -5.95
C PHE A 157 -22.76 -6.69 -5.78
N GLY A 158 -22.92 -5.95 -6.86
CA GLY A 158 -23.53 -4.63 -6.85
C GLY A 158 -22.51 -3.54 -6.54
N GLY A 159 -22.70 -2.43 -7.22
CA GLY A 159 -21.84 -1.27 -7.09
C GLY A 159 -22.03 -0.34 -8.28
N SER A 160 -21.56 0.89 -8.12
CA SER A 160 -21.67 1.88 -9.18
C SER A 160 -20.43 2.73 -9.29
N ASN A 161 -20.15 3.18 -10.51
CA ASN A 161 -19.07 4.11 -10.83
C ASN A 161 -17.66 3.62 -10.43
N ASN A 162 -17.47 2.33 -10.23
CA ASN A 162 -16.16 1.77 -9.89
C ASN A 162 -15.23 1.80 -11.10
N ARG A 163 -13.97 2.12 -10.87
CA ARG A 163 -12.97 2.17 -11.92
C ARG A 163 -11.73 1.38 -11.53
N ALA A 164 -11.34 0.43 -12.37
CA ALA A 164 -10.10 -0.32 -12.25
C ALA A 164 -9.23 -0.11 -13.49
N ASN A 165 -7.97 0.30 -13.30
CA ASN A 165 -6.99 0.43 -14.36
C ASN A 165 -5.74 -0.37 -14.02
N ILE A 166 -5.39 -1.36 -14.83
CA ILE A 166 -4.16 -2.12 -14.72
C ILE A 166 -3.30 -1.89 -15.97
N THR A 167 -2.07 -1.46 -15.78
CA THR A 167 -1.08 -1.34 -16.86
C THR A 167 0.18 -2.10 -16.49
N GLN A 168 0.59 -3.05 -17.33
CA GLN A 168 1.77 -3.87 -17.14
C GLN A 168 2.69 -3.78 -18.37
N ASP A 169 3.95 -3.41 -18.14
CA ASP A 169 4.98 -3.36 -19.18
C ASP A 169 6.19 -4.20 -18.74
N GLY A 170 6.46 -5.29 -19.45
CA GLY A 170 7.59 -6.16 -19.15
C GLY A 170 7.26 -7.65 -19.17
N GLN A 171 7.67 -8.38 -18.12
CA GLN A 171 7.61 -9.83 -18.15
C GLN A 171 7.18 -10.44 -16.81
N ASP A 172 6.28 -11.42 -16.87
CA ASP A 172 5.87 -12.20 -15.70
C ASP A 172 5.29 -11.34 -14.56
N ASN A 173 4.69 -10.17 -14.83
CA ASN A 173 4.04 -9.34 -13.83
C ASN A 173 2.62 -9.82 -13.57
N TYR A 174 2.18 -9.77 -12.32
CA TYR A 174 0.81 -10.07 -11.90
C TYR A 174 0.18 -8.85 -11.23
N ALA A 175 -1.02 -8.48 -11.67
CA ALA A 175 -1.79 -7.42 -11.04
C ALA A 175 -3.27 -7.80 -10.91
N ALA A 176 -3.84 -7.55 -9.74
CA ALA A 176 -5.27 -7.75 -9.50
C ALA A 176 -5.91 -6.53 -8.83
N SER A 177 -7.14 -6.23 -9.26
CA SER A 177 -7.99 -5.18 -8.70
C SER A 177 -9.37 -5.73 -8.41
N GLU A 178 -9.84 -5.58 -7.17
CA GLU A 178 -11.17 -6.00 -6.75
C GLU A 178 -12.00 -4.82 -6.22
N HIS A 179 -13.28 -4.78 -6.60
CA HIS A 179 -14.30 -3.90 -6.02
C HIS A 179 -15.52 -4.78 -5.68
N ILE A 180 -15.74 -5.01 -4.39
CA ILE A 180 -16.80 -5.88 -3.92
C ILE A 180 -17.77 -5.08 -3.06
N LEU A 181 -19.05 -5.00 -3.43
CA LEU A 181 -20.06 -4.20 -2.72
C LEU A 181 -19.60 -2.74 -2.52
N HIS A 182 -18.89 -2.17 -3.50
CA HIS A 182 -18.24 -0.86 -3.39
C HIS A 182 -18.79 0.12 -4.43
N ASN A 183 -18.89 1.42 -4.07
CA ASN A 183 -19.29 2.49 -4.98
C ASN A 183 -18.22 3.55 -5.11
N ASP A 184 -18.13 4.19 -6.28
CA ASP A 184 -17.23 5.32 -6.55
C ASP A 184 -15.73 5.02 -6.25
N GLY A 185 -15.35 3.73 -6.28
CA GLY A 185 -14.00 3.28 -6.01
C GLY A 185 -13.06 3.45 -7.20
N TYR A 186 -11.79 3.72 -6.92
CA TYR A 186 -10.75 3.80 -7.95
C TYR A 186 -9.51 3.02 -7.57
N VAL A 187 -9.17 2.00 -8.35
CA VAL A 187 -7.91 1.26 -8.22
C VAL A 187 -7.08 1.45 -9.49
N GLN A 188 -5.85 1.92 -9.32
CA GLN A 188 -4.87 2.04 -10.38
C GLN A 188 -3.62 1.25 -10.04
N ILE A 189 -3.20 0.37 -10.94
CA ILE A 189 -1.97 -0.42 -10.81
C ILE A 189 -1.12 -0.21 -12.05
N TYR A 190 0.11 0.23 -11.86
CA TYR A 190 1.13 0.31 -12.90
C TYR A 190 2.35 -0.53 -12.53
N GLN A 191 2.74 -1.46 -13.39
CA GLN A 191 3.92 -2.29 -13.19
C GLN A 191 4.85 -2.21 -14.40
N GLN A 192 6.11 -1.85 -14.18
CA GLN A 192 7.14 -1.87 -15.20
C GLN A 192 8.33 -2.72 -14.74
N GLY A 193 8.66 -3.76 -15.51
CA GLY A 193 9.79 -4.63 -15.22
C GLY A 193 9.43 -6.10 -15.21
N LYS A 194 9.89 -6.85 -14.19
CA LYS A 194 9.72 -8.31 -14.17
C LYS A 194 9.25 -8.84 -12.85
N GLN A 195 8.34 -9.81 -12.87
CA GLN A 195 7.94 -10.59 -11.71
C GLN A 195 7.43 -9.72 -10.54
N ASN A 196 6.83 -8.57 -10.84
CA ASN A 196 6.19 -7.75 -9.83
C ASN A 196 4.78 -8.26 -9.55
N PHE A 197 4.37 -8.19 -8.30
CA PHE A 197 3.03 -8.55 -7.83
C PHE A 197 2.34 -7.32 -7.23
N ALA A 198 1.11 -7.05 -7.65
CA ALA A 198 0.29 -5.99 -7.08
C ALA A 198 -1.15 -6.43 -6.91
N TYR A 199 -1.71 -6.14 -5.74
CA TYR A 199 -3.10 -6.42 -5.41
C TYR A 199 -3.74 -5.19 -4.75
N GLY A 200 -4.89 -4.75 -5.26
CA GLY A 200 -5.68 -3.65 -4.71
C GLY A 200 -7.13 -4.05 -4.55
N ASP A 201 -7.65 -3.99 -3.32
CA ASP A 201 -9.00 -4.41 -2.96
C ASP A 201 -9.76 -3.31 -2.24
N GLN A 202 -10.97 -3.03 -2.71
CA GLN A 202 -11.93 -2.13 -2.06
C GLN A 202 -13.24 -2.88 -1.81
N ARG A 203 -13.60 -3.06 -0.53
CA ARG A 203 -14.80 -3.80 -0.12
C ARG A 203 -15.71 -2.98 0.77
N ASP A 204 -17.03 -3.22 0.66
CA ASP A 204 -18.06 -2.70 1.55
C ASP A 204 -17.92 -1.19 1.85
N GLY A 205 -17.57 -0.39 0.83
CA GLY A 205 -17.21 1.02 1.02
C GLY A 205 -17.79 1.97 -0.01
N ASN A 206 -17.36 3.24 0.10
CA ASN A 206 -17.74 4.29 -0.83
C ASN A 206 -16.59 5.27 -1.07
N GLY A 207 -16.31 5.56 -2.33
CA GLY A 207 -15.17 6.41 -2.72
C GLY A 207 -13.84 5.75 -2.40
N GLY A 208 -12.80 6.56 -2.29
CA GLY A 208 -11.47 6.06 -2.01
C GLY A 208 -10.65 5.75 -3.25
N THR A 209 -9.34 5.65 -3.03
CA THR A 209 -8.39 5.41 -4.12
C THR A 209 -7.27 4.51 -3.66
N ILE A 210 -6.94 3.53 -4.48
CA ILE A 210 -5.71 2.74 -4.38
C ILE A 210 -4.86 3.04 -5.61
N SER A 211 -3.61 3.49 -5.41
CA SER A 211 -2.64 3.71 -6.48
C SER A 211 -1.35 2.95 -6.19
N ILE A 212 -0.98 2.03 -7.06
CA ILE A 212 0.22 1.20 -6.92
C ILE A 212 1.09 1.38 -8.15
N ASP A 213 2.31 1.87 -7.96
CA ASP A 213 3.33 2.01 -8.99
C ASP A 213 4.56 1.16 -8.62
N GLN A 214 4.91 0.19 -9.46
CA GLN A 214 6.07 -0.68 -9.26
C GLN A 214 7.03 -0.61 -10.45
N TYR A 215 8.29 -0.27 -10.18
CA TYR A 215 9.37 -0.19 -11.17
C TYR A 215 10.53 -1.09 -10.76
N GLY A 216 10.77 -2.17 -11.47
CA GLY A 216 11.90 -3.05 -11.20
C GLY A 216 11.60 -4.54 -11.25
N THR A 217 12.08 -5.30 -10.25
CA THR A 217 12.00 -6.76 -10.31
C THR A 217 11.61 -7.38 -8.99
N GLY A 218 10.60 -8.25 -9.01
CA GLY A 218 10.23 -9.11 -7.90
C GLY A 218 9.66 -8.38 -6.69
N SER A 219 9.14 -7.17 -6.86
CA SER A 219 8.50 -6.41 -5.78
C SER A 219 7.05 -6.83 -5.60
N SER A 220 6.57 -6.82 -4.37
CA SER A 220 5.21 -7.23 -3.99
C SER A 220 4.48 -6.15 -3.21
N VAL A 221 3.22 -5.91 -3.55
CA VAL A 221 2.33 -4.98 -2.84
C VAL A 221 0.95 -5.57 -2.70
N GLU A 222 0.39 -5.44 -1.51
CA GLU A 222 -1.03 -5.66 -1.23
C GLU A 222 -1.62 -4.44 -0.53
N VAL A 223 -2.75 -3.95 -1.02
CA VAL A 223 -3.50 -2.84 -0.43
C VAL A 223 -4.96 -3.23 -0.27
N TRP A 224 -5.44 -3.10 0.96
CA TRP A 224 -6.80 -3.42 1.36
C TRP A 224 -7.50 -2.17 1.89
N GLN A 225 -8.70 -1.90 1.41
CA GLN A 225 -9.62 -0.89 1.95
C GLN A 225 -10.97 -1.57 2.19
N ASP A 226 -11.21 -1.97 3.44
CA ASP A 226 -12.44 -2.67 3.83
C ASP A 226 -13.32 -1.76 4.69
N THR A 227 -14.58 -1.66 4.34
CA THR A 227 -15.58 -0.84 5.04
C THR A 227 -15.11 0.62 5.22
N GLN A 228 -14.49 1.17 4.17
CA GLN A 228 -13.90 2.50 4.14
C GLN A 228 -14.74 3.51 3.36
N THR A 229 -14.67 4.78 3.76
CA THR A 229 -15.24 5.89 2.98
C THR A 229 -14.19 6.94 2.69
N GLY A 230 -13.94 7.25 1.43
CA GLY A 230 -13.03 8.32 1.01
C GLY A 230 -11.54 8.13 1.35
N SER A 231 -11.11 6.93 1.71
CA SER A 231 -9.71 6.68 2.10
C SER A 231 -8.78 6.53 0.89
N HIS A 232 -7.52 6.91 1.07
CA HIS A 232 -6.52 6.89 0.00
C HIS A 232 -5.28 6.10 0.38
N ALA A 233 -4.88 5.16 -0.47
CA ALA A 233 -3.63 4.42 -0.33
C ALA A 233 -2.75 4.62 -1.57
N THR A 234 -1.49 5.01 -1.36
CA THR A 234 -0.52 5.18 -2.43
C THR A 234 0.73 4.37 -2.15
N VAL A 235 1.15 3.55 -3.10
CA VAL A 235 2.38 2.79 -3.02
C VAL A 235 3.25 3.06 -4.24
N ASN A 236 4.52 3.41 -4.00
CA ASN A 236 5.52 3.53 -5.04
C ASN A 236 6.76 2.72 -4.67
N GLN A 237 7.04 1.68 -5.44
CA GLN A 237 8.20 0.82 -5.25
C GLN A 237 9.14 0.91 -6.46
N THR A 238 10.41 1.22 -6.18
CA THR A 238 11.46 1.25 -7.21
C THR A 238 12.63 0.37 -6.78
N GLY A 239 13.04 -0.57 -7.62
CA GLY A 239 14.21 -1.41 -7.37
C GLY A 239 13.90 -2.91 -7.36
N GLN A 240 14.35 -3.64 -6.34
CA GLN A 240 14.26 -5.10 -6.34
C GLN A 240 13.69 -5.64 -5.03
N THR A 241 12.79 -6.61 -5.15
CA THR A 241 12.26 -7.38 -4.02
C THR A 241 11.78 -6.56 -2.83
N ASN A 242 11.21 -5.39 -3.08
CA ASN A 242 10.56 -4.59 -2.05
C ASN A 242 9.17 -5.18 -1.74
N GLU A 243 8.79 -5.17 -0.47
CA GLU A 243 7.51 -5.69 0.02
C GLU A 243 6.70 -4.58 0.69
N GLY A 244 5.46 -4.41 0.28
CA GLY A 244 4.54 -3.41 0.82
C GLY A 244 3.20 -4.02 1.19
N TYR A 245 2.66 -3.62 2.34
CA TYR A 245 1.31 -3.95 2.77
C TYR A 245 0.66 -2.73 3.41
N ILE A 246 -0.54 -2.40 2.94
CA ILE A 246 -1.39 -1.37 3.53
C ILE A 246 -2.76 -1.97 3.79
N ASP A 247 -3.25 -1.84 5.01
CA ASP A 247 -4.61 -2.16 5.40
C ASP A 247 -5.28 -0.92 5.98
N GLN A 248 -6.41 -0.54 5.41
CA GLN A 248 -7.27 0.51 5.92
C GLN A 248 -8.65 -0.11 6.14
N SER A 249 -9.02 -0.36 7.37
CA SER A 249 -10.25 -1.05 7.70
C SER A 249 -11.12 -0.28 8.68
N PHE A 250 -12.44 -0.24 8.44
CA PHE A 250 -13.46 0.35 9.31
C PHE A 250 -13.25 1.84 9.64
N GLY A 251 -13.27 2.72 8.62
CA GLY A 251 -13.08 4.15 8.89
C GLY A 251 -13.35 5.06 7.68
N LYS A 252 -12.87 6.30 7.78
CA LYS A 252 -13.07 7.28 6.71
C LYS A 252 -11.92 8.28 6.59
N ASP A 253 -11.72 8.78 5.38
CA ASP A 253 -10.79 9.85 5.05
C ASP A 253 -9.35 9.57 5.54
N ASN A 254 -8.96 8.29 5.57
CA ASN A 254 -7.62 7.87 5.96
C ASN A 254 -6.65 7.93 4.78
N VAL A 255 -5.40 8.26 5.07
CA VAL A 255 -4.34 8.33 4.06
C VAL A 255 -3.18 7.43 4.46
N ALA A 256 -2.76 6.53 3.57
CA ALA A 256 -1.58 5.71 3.75
C ALA A 256 -0.66 5.81 2.53
N ASN A 257 0.57 6.27 2.74
CA ASN A 257 1.56 6.41 1.68
C ASN A 257 2.80 5.55 1.97
N LEU A 258 3.21 4.76 1.00
CA LEU A 258 4.40 3.92 1.06
C LEU A 258 5.33 4.20 -0.11
N TYR A 259 6.53 4.64 0.17
CA TYR A 259 7.59 4.89 -0.81
C TYR A 259 8.80 4.02 -0.50
N GLN A 260 9.15 3.09 -1.39
CA GLN A 260 10.28 2.20 -1.23
C GLN A 260 11.23 2.32 -2.42
N GLN A 261 12.48 2.65 -2.13
CA GLN A 261 13.54 2.73 -3.13
C GLN A 261 14.74 1.86 -2.73
N GLY A 262 15.14 0.93 -3.59
CA GLY A 262 16.31 0.10 -3.38
C GLY A 262 16.01 -1.39 -3.37
N GLN A 263 16.51 -2.11 -2.37
CA GLN A 263 16.44 -3.58 -2.38
C GLN A 263 15.92 -4.15 -1.06
N SER A 264 14.97 -5.05 -1.14
CA SER A 264 14.47 -5.86 -0.01
C SER A 264 14.00 -5.01 1.18
N ASN A 265 13.42 -3.85 0.92
CA ASN A 265 12.77 -3.07 1.95
C ASN A 265 11.36 -3.65 2.20
N ALA A 266 10.94 -3.72 3.46
CA ALA A 266 9.63 -4.24 3.85
C ALA A 266 8.86 -3.21 4.68
N SER A 267 7.57 -3.05 4.40
CA SER A 267 6.71 -2.15 5.16
C SER A 267 5.31 -2.72 5.31
N TRP A 268 4.78 -2.66 6.53
CA TRP A 268 3.39 -2.94 6.84
C TRP A 268 2.76 -1.78 7.58
N SER A 269 1.64 -1.31 7.06
CA SER A 269 0.90 -0.17 7.57
C SER A 269 -0.56 -0.57 7.76
N ASP A 270 -1.05 -0.47 8.97
CA ASP A 270 -2.41 -0.84 9.34
C ASP A 270 -3.10 0.35 10.01
N GLN A 271 -4.23 0.76 9.46
CA GLN A 271 -5.13 1.80 9.99
C GLN A 271 -6.50 1.15 10.25
N PHE A 272 -6.75 0.78 11.49
CA PHE A 272 -7.94 0.04 11.90
C PHE A 272 -8.87 0.89 12.78
N GLU A 273 -10.12 0.98 12.42
CA GLU A 273 -11.11 1.84 13.12
C GLU A 273 -10.62 3.30 13.29
N THR A 274 -10.07 3.86 12.18
CA THR A 274 -9.49 5.21 12.18
C THR A 274 -10.27 6.19 11.32
N ASN A 275 -10.26 7.47 11.71
CA ASN A 275 -10.79 8.55 10.88
C ASN A 275 -9.78 9.68 10.74
N ASN A 276 -9.64 10.24 9.55
CA ASN A 276 -8.72 11.35 9.24
C ASN A 276 -7.27 11.09 9.68
N SER A 277 -6.84 9.84 9.64
CA SER A 277 -5.49 9.45 10.06
C SER A 277 -4.55 9.33 8.88
N ASN A 278 -3.29 9.69 9.08
CA ASN A 278 -2.26 9.68 8.05
C ASN A 278 -1.06 8.83 8.47
N THR A 279 -0.68 7.90 7.62
CA THR A 279 0.59 7.18 7.73
C THR A 279 1.42 7.44 6.47
N THR A 280 2.67 7.87 6.65
CA THR A 280 3.63 7.98 5.56
C THR A 280 4.91 7.23 5.90
N VAL A 281 5.25 6.26 5.08
CA VAL A 281 6.48 5.47 5.22
C VAL A 281 7.36 5.70 3.99
N SER A 282 8.62 6.10 4.22
CA SER A 282 9.63 6.23 3.18
C SER A 282 10.86 5.40 3.53
N GLN A 283 11.22 4.48 2.67
CA GLN A 283 12.39 3.62 2.82
C GLN A 283 13.33 3.78 1.63
N SER A 284 14.60 4.06 1.90
CA SER A 284 15.61 4.18 0.86
C SER A 284 16.86 3.40 1.23
N GLY A 285 17.29 2.47 0.38
CA GLY A 285 18.46 1.65 0.59
C GLY A 285 18.16 0.16 0.61
N LYS A 286 18.61 -0.57 1.63
CA LYS A 286 18.54 -2.03 1.63
C LYS A 286 18.06 -2.60 2.96
N ASN A 287 17.18 -3.58 2.90
CA ASN A 287 16.70 -4.36 4.06
C ASN A 287 16.14 -3.49 5.21
N ASN A 288 15.57 -2.32 4.92
CA ASN A 288 14.86 -1.54 5.93
C ASN A 288 13.49 -2.16 6.18
N SER A 289 13.04 -2.16 7.45
CA SER A 289 11.79 -2.80 7.86
C SER A 289 10.98 -1.87 8.75
N ASN A 290 9.77 -1.54 8.34
CA ASN A 290 8.88 -0.65 9.07
C ASN A 290 7.51 -1.31 9.28
N PHE A 291 7.03 -1.25 10.51
CA PHE A 291 5.70 -1.72 10.90
C PHE A 291 4.97 -0.59 11.61
N SER A 292 3.76 -0.26 11.18
CA SER A 292 2.92 0.78 11.77
C SER A 292 1.50 0.30 12.01
N TYR A 293 0.91 0.78 13.10
CA TYR A 293 -0.48 0.54 13.48
C TYR A 293 -1.09 1.81 14.06
N GLN A 294 -2.26 2.16 13.60
CA GLN A 294 -3.03 3.29 14.10
C GLN A 294 -4.48 2.86 14.39
N THR A 295 -5.02 3.27 15.52
CA THR A 295 -6.46 3.14 15.82
C THR A 295 -6.96 4.37 16.56
N GLY A 296 -8.10 4.93 16.14
CA GLY A 296 -8.69 6.18 16.63
C GLY A 296 -8.64 7.31 15.60
N ASP A 297 -8.72 8.57 16.03
CA ASP A 297 -8.96 9.69 15.13
C ASP A 297 -7.78 10.67 15.02
N ASN A 298 -7.61 11.27 13.84
CA ASN A 298 -6.68 12.36 13.57
C ASN A 298 -5.22 12.04 13.95
N GLN A 299 -4.77 10.85 13.64
CA GLN A 299 -3.40 10.44 13.95
C GLN A 299 -2.47 10.73 12.76
N SER A 300 -1.22 11.05 13.07
CA SER A 300 -0.19 11.25 12.06
C SER A 300 1.09 10.50 12.41
N LEU A 301 1.51 9.61 11.53
CA LEU A 301 2.75 8.84 11.67
C LEU A 301 3.59 9.01 10.42
N THR A 302 4.80 9.53 10.58
CA THR A 302 5.79 9.63 9.51
C THR A 302 7.03 8.83 9.85
N ILE A 303 7.42 7.91 8.99
CA ILE A 303 8.61 7.07 9.15
C ILE A 303 9.52 7.25 7.94
N ASN A 304 10.76 7.66 8.18
CA ASN A 304 11.80 7.75 7.15
C ASN A 304 12.99 6.86 7.54
N SER A 305 13.25 5.81 6.79
CA SER A 305 14.38 4.90 7.01
C SER A 305 15.32 4.91 5.81
N LYS A 306 16.50 5.50 5.99
CA LYS A 306 17.53 5.61 4.95
C LYS A 306 18.77 4.82 5.32
N GLY A 307 19.24 3.95 4.43
CA GLY A 307 20.47 3.16 4.63
C GLY A 307 20.21 1.66 4.63
N THR A 308 20.78 0.94 5.57
CA THR A 308 20.73 -0.54 5.55
C THR A 308 20.26 -1.11 6.88
N GLY A 309 19.28 -2.00 6.84
CA GLY A 309 18.84 -2.77 7.99
C GLY A 309 18.19 -1.95 9.10
N ASN A 310 17.74 -0.73 8.83
CA ASN A 310 17.03 0.08 9.83
C ASN A 310 15.64 -0.51 10.09
N LYS A 311 15.23 -0.48 11.36
CA LYS A 311 13.95 -1.04 11.79
C LYS A 311 13.13 -0.05 12.59
N VAL A 312 11.86 0.11 12.20
CA VAL A 312 10.87 0.82 13.02
C VAL A 312 9.76 -0.16 13.41
N LEU A 313 9.44 -0.19 14.70
CA LEU A 313 8.32 -0.95 15.24
C LEU A 313 7.36 0.03 15.94
N ALA A 314 6.39 0.49 15.20
CA ALA A 314 5.24 1.26 15.66
C ALA A 314 3.94 0.46 15.41
N SER A 315 3.93 -0.82 15.81
CA SER A 315 2.84 -1.77 15.59
C SER A 315 2.82 -2.86 16.66
N ASN A 316 1.63 -3.26 17.07
CA ASN A 316 1.40 -4.39 17.98
C ASN A 316 1.20 -5.73 17.25
N TRP A 317 1.16 -5.71 15.94
CA TRP A 317 0.71 -6.85 15.12
C TRP A 317 1.76 -7.96 14.96
N LYS A 318 3.05 -7.64 15.04
CA LYS A 318 4.13 -8.65 14.92
C LYS A 318 5.14 -8.53 16.06
N GLY A 319 4.81 -9.01 17.21
CA GLY A 319 5.81 -9.13 18.26
C GLY A 319 5.28 -8.98 19.68
N ASP A 320 6.08 -9.33 20.66
CA ASP A 320 5.79 -9.30 22.08
C ASP A 320 5.75 -7.88 22.67
N LYS A 321 5.98 -6.84 21.86
CA LYS A 321 5.99 -5.46 22.29
C LYS A 321 4.79 -4.72 21.70
N MET A 322 4.01 -4.11 22.55
CA MET A 322 2.97 -3.17 22.13
C MET A 322 3.64 -1.99 21.43
N GLY A 323 3.16 -1.64 20.23
CA GLY A 323 3.62 -0.52 19.44
C GLY A 323 2.47 0.06 18.63
N GLY A 324 2.58 1.33 18.25
CA GLY A 324 1.57 2.04 17.46
C GLY A 324 0.96 3.25 18.15
N GLN A 325 -0.03 3.82 17.49
CA GLN A 325 -0.79 4.98 17.99
C GLN A 325 -2.22 4.53 18.32
N PHE A 326 -2.63 4.77 19.55
CA PHE A 326 -3.94 4.40 20.11
C PHE A 326 -4.61 5.62 20.73
N GLY A 327 -5.70 6.11 20.14
CA GLY A 327 -6.44 7.26 20.67
C GLY A 327 -6.61 8.40 19.66
N LYS A 328 -6.34 9.66 20.06
CA LYS A 328 -6.69 10.81 19.22
C LYS A 328 -5.60 11.87 19.13
N ASN A 329 -5.51 12.51 17.95
CA ASN A 329 -4.64 13.67 17.73
C ASN A 329 -3.17 13.41 18.07
N GLN A 330 -2.68 12.21 17.81
CA GLN A 330 -1.30 11.84 18.08
C GLN A 330 -0.43 12.11 16.85
N THR A 331 0.80 12.55 17.10
CA THR A 331 1.76 12.78 16.02
C THR A 331 3.09 12.11 16.35
N ALA A 332 3.63 11.36 15.39
CA ALA A 332 4.96 10.80 15.52
C ALA A 332 5.78 10.97 14.23
N ASN A 333 7.04 11.39 14.40
CA ASN A 333 8.02 11.49 13.32
C ASN A 333 9.25 10.67 13.69
N ILE A 334 9.58 9.65 12.91
CA ILE A 334 10.72 8.76 13.13
C ILE A 334 11.65 8.84 11.92
N ASN A 335 12.89 9.28 12.16
CA ASN A 335 13.90 9.40 11.11
C ASN A 335 15.12 8.54 11.44
N GLN A 336 15.46 7.60 10.57
CA GLN A 336 16.63 6.75 10.68
C GLN A 336 17.55 6.95 9.46
N ASN A 337 18.82 7.26 9.70
CA ASN A 337 19.81 7.41 8.65
C ASN A 337 21.11 6.67 9.02
N GLY A 338 21.38 5.56 8.38
CA GLY A 338 22.56 4.76 8.64
C GLY A 338 22.32 3.25 8.59
N THR A 339 22.90 2.52 9.54
CA THR A 339 22.89 1.06 9.50
C THR A 339 22.38 0.46 10.81
N ASN A 340 21.45 -0.46 10.71
CA ASN A 340 20.92 -1.24 11.82
C ASN A 340 20.38 -0.40 13.01
N ASN A 341 19.85 0.79 12.75
CA ASN A 341 19.16 1.57 13.76
C ASN A 341 17.77 0.97 14.04
N SER A 342 17.33 1.01 15.30
CA SER A 342 16.03 0.47 15.71
C SER A 342 15.25 1.48 16.54
N ALA A 343 14.00 1.73 16.17
CA ALA A 343 13.09 2.58 16.92
C ALA A 343 11.77 1.84 17.21
N ASN A 344 11.36 1.82 18.47
CA ASN A 344 10.06 1.36 18.90
C ASN A 344 9.26 2.54 19.43
N LEU A 345 8.00 2.66 19.00
CA LEU A 345 7.10 3.73 19.42
C LEU A 345 5.76 3.15 19.90
N THR A 346 5.31 3.61 21.05
CA THR A 346 3.94 3.44 21.53
C THR A 346 3.40 4.78 22.00
N GLN A 347 2.28 5.21 21.45
CA GLN A 347 1.50 6.36 21.94
C GLN A 347 0.09 5.87 22.27
N ASN A 348 -0.35 6.08 23.50
CA ASN A 348 -1.69 5.66 23.96
C ASN A 348 -2.36 6.81 24.71
N GLY A 349 -3.37 7.42 24.12
CA GLY A 349 -4.10 8.54 24.70
C GLY A 349 -4.37 9.66 23.71
N GLU A 350 -4.18 10.92 24.13
CA GLU A 350 -4.56 12.07 23.29
C GLU A 350 -3.46 13.13 23.21
N TYR A 351 -3.35 13.79 22.06
CA TYR A 351 -2.46 14.94 21.82
C TYR A 351 -0.98 14.68 22.16
N GLN A 352 -0.50 13.48 21.87
CA GLN A 352 0.90 13.14 22.12
C GLN A 352 1.76 13.47 20.92
N LEU A 353 3.00 13.88 21.15
CA LEU A 353 3.97 14.18 20.13
C LEU A 353 5.30 13.47 20.38
N ALA A 354 5.80 12.72 19.38
CA ALA A 354 7.11 12.12 19.42
C ALA A 354 7.92 12.48 18.15
N THR A 355 9.14 12.98 18.36
CA THR A 355 10.10 13.17 17.26
C THR A 355 11.39 12.44 17.60
N LEU A 356 11.70 11.40 16.82
CA LEU A 356 12.81 10.50 17.04
C LEU A 356 13.76 10.54 15.84
N SER A 357 15.05 10.81 16.09
CA SER A 357 16.05 10.87 15.04
C SER A 357 17.25 10.00 15.39
N GLN A 358 17.63 9.08 14.52
CA GLN A 358 18.79 8.21 14.67
C GLN A 358 19.71 8.36 13.46
N LYS A 359 20.97 8.68 13.70
CA LYS A 359 22.00 8.79 12.68
C LYS A 359 23.23 7.96 13.08
N GLY A 360 23.69 7.10 12.19
CA GLY A 360 24.86 6.26 12.43
C GLY A 360 24.55 4.77 12.46
N THR A 361 25.10 4.02 13.41
CA THR A 361 25.03 2.57 13.40
C THR A 361 24.55 2.00 14.73
N GLY A 362 23.61 1.07 14.68
CA GLY A 362 23.21 0.29 15.85
C GLY A 362 22.47 1.07 16.94
N ASN A 363 22.06 2.30 16.69
CA ASN A 363 21.35 3.11 17.69
C ASN A 363 19.95 2.54 17.97
N THR A 364 19.53 2.55 19.23
CA THR A 364 18.22 2.03 19.66
C THR A 364 17.40 3.06 20.41
N MET A 365 16.11 3.15 20.10
CA MET A 365 15.14 3.93 20.84
C MET A 365 13.92 3.08 21.19
N GLU A 366 13.51 3.08 22.44
CA GLU A 366 12.25 2.54 22.92
C GLU A 366 11.47 3.66 23.62
N THR A 367 10.31 4.02 23.06
CA THR A 367 9.55 5.17 23.53
C THR A 367 8.09 4.80 23.80
N LYS A 368 7.60 5.22 24.94
CA LYS A 368 6.20 5.06 25.35
C LYS A 368 5.67 6.38 25.88
N GLN A 369 4.52 6.77 25.37
CA GLN A 369 3.75 7.90 25.86
C GLN A 369 2.34 7.42 26.18
N ALA A 370 1.85 7.72 27.38
CA ALA A 370 0.50 7.39 27.81
C ALA A 370 -0.21 8.63 28.37
N ASP A 371 -1.53 8.60 28.34
CA ASP A 371 -2.44 9.66 28.74
C ASP A 371 -2.45 10.87 27.78
N SER A 372 -2.11 12.10 28.15
CA SER A 372 -2.35 13.24 27.25
C SER A 372 -1.27 14.32 27.28
N TYR A 373 -1.12 15.01 26.13
CA TYR A 373 -0.24 16.16 25.94
C TYR A 373 1.24 15.90 26.28
N ASN A 374 1.72 14.66 26.17
CA ASN A 374 3.12 14.35 26.38
C ASN A 374 3.94 14.62 25.12
N GLU A 375 5.09 15.28 25.27
CA GLU A 375 5.97 15.62 24.16
C GLU A 375 7.37 15.03 24.36
N LEU A 376 7.91 14.37 23.30
CA LEU A 376 9.21 13.72 23.31
C LEU A 376 10.02 14.06 22.07
N TYR A 377 11.20 14.67 22.26
CA TYR A 377 12.12 14.99 21.19
C TYR A 377 13.50 14.40 21.47
N PHE A 378 13.93 13.44 20.70
CA PHE A 378 15.22 12.80 20.91
C PHE A 378 16.03 12.59 19.61
N GLU A 379 17.37 12.85 19.72
CA GLU A 379 18.33 12.61 18.66
C GLU A 379 19.47 11.72 19.14
N GLN A 380 19.82 10.67 18.38
CA GLN A 380 21.03 9.86 18.56
C GLN A 380 21.93 10.00 17.34
N ASN A 381 23.21 10.32 17.57
CA ASN A 381 24.20 10.46 16.51
C ASN A 381 25.48 9.70 16.86
N GLY A 382 25.76 8.62 16.16
CA GLY A 382 26.96 7.80 16.40
C GLY A 382 26.68 6.31 16.39
N THR A 383 27.27 5.58 17.33
CA THR A 383 27.23 4.12 17.31
C THR A 383 26.71 3.56 18.64
N ASP A 384 25.79 2.60 18.55
CA ASP A 384 25.28 1.83 19.69
C ASP A 384 24.73 2.69 20.87
N ASN A 385 24.21 3.87 20.57
CA ASN A 385 23.53 4.68 21.59
C ASN A 385 22.13 4.13 21.89
N SER A 386 21.71 4.20 23.15
CA SER A 386 20.42 3.66 23.61
C SER A 386 19.57 4.72 24.29
N LEU A 387 18.30 4.78 23.94
CA LEU A 387 17.26 5.55 24.64
C LEU A 387 16.13 4.62 25.08
N ILE A 388 15.72 4.76 26.34
CA ILE A 388 14.44 4.26 26.83
C ILE A 388 13.72 5.47 27.43
N ALA A 389 12.53 5.78 26.93
CA ALA A 389 11.72 6.88 27.43
C ALA A 389 10.28 6.42 27.68
N ASP A 390 9.80 6.64 28.89
CA ASP A 390 8.43 6.36 29.33
C ASP A 390 7.84 7.64 29.95
N GLN A 391 6.82 8.20 29.29
CA GLN A 391 6.08 9.36 29.76
C GLN A 391 4.64 8.96 30.04
N ARG A 392 4.18 9.16 31.27
CA ARG A 392 2.83 8.86 31.75
C ARG A 392 2.23 10.05 32.46
N GLY A 393 0.96 10.29 32.26
CA GLY A 393 0.24 11.44 32.78
C GLY A 393 0.11 12.57 31.78
N THR A 394 0.12 13.82 32.23
CA THR A 394 -0.27 14.94 31.36
C THR A 394 0.81 16.01 31.29
N ASP A 395 0.99 16.61 30.12
CA ASP A 395 1.94 17.71 29.84
C ASP A 395 3.41 17.41 30.17
N ASN A 396 3.84 16.17 30.19
CA ASN A 396 5.25 15.88 30.40
C ASN A 396 6.06 16.18 29.10
N TYR A 397 7.19 16.84 29.30
CA TYR A 397 8.08 17.25 28.20
C TYR A 397 9.46 16.63 28.35
N ALA A 398 9.99 16.05 27.29
CA ALA A 398 11.36 15.58 27.26
C ALA A 398 12.08 15.98 25.97
N PHE A 399 13.25 16.56 26.14
CA PHE A 399 14.15 16.90 25.06
C PHE A 399 15.54 16.29 25.32
N GLY A 400 16.11 15.61 24.36
CA GLY A 400 17.42 15.04 24.58
C GLY A 400 18.21 14.70 23.31
N SER A 401 19.53 14.59 23.53
CA SER A 401 20.43 14.14 22.48
C SER A 401 21.57 13.29 23.04
N SER A 402 22.01 12.33 22.23
CA SER A 402 23.17 11.49 22.55
C SER A 402 24.10 11.42 21.35
N THR A 403 25.32 11.94 21.49
CA THR A 403 26.35 11.93 20.45
C THR A 403 27.57 11.13 20.92
N GLY A 404 28.03 10.20 20.11
CA GLY A 404 29.19 9.36 20.42
C GLY A 404 28.90 7.87 20.33
N SER A 405 29.45 7.07 21.26
CA SER A 405 29.34 5.62 21.17
C SER A 405 28.91 4.97 22.49
N GLY A 406 27.92 4.09 22.44
CA GLY A 406 27.48 3.32 23.61
C GLY A 406 26.93 4.17 24.75
N ASN A 407 26.43 5.36 24.47
CA ASN A 407 25.81 6.23 25.46
C ASN A 407 24.37 5.78 25.72
N SER A 408 23.90 5.90 26.95
CA SER A 408 22.57 5.46 27.39
C SER A 408 21.78 6.57 28.08
N ILE A 409 20.53 6.72 27.72
CA ILE A 409 19.57 7.59 28.40
C ILE A 409 18.35 6.76 28.78
N ASN A 410 17.99 6.82 30.08
CA ASN A 410 16.77 6.21 30.62
C ASN A 410 15.92 7.30 31.27
N LEU A 411 14.75 7.56 30.73
CA LEU A 411 13.81 8.57 31.17
C LEU A 411 12.49 7.94 31.62
N ASP A 412 12.06 8.22 32.83
CA ASP A 412 10.75 7.85 33.39
C ASP A 412 10.11 9.12 33.98
N GLN A 413 9.10 9.65 33.30
CA GLN A 413 8.31 10.78 33.75
C GLN A 413 6.88 10.34 34.04
N SER A 414 6.40 10.62 35.21
CA SER A 414 5.03 10.32 35.62
C SER A 414 4.38 11.49 36.36
N GLY A 415 3.11 11.74 36.09
CA GLY A 415 2.35 12.84 36.72
C GLY A 415 2.12 14.00 35.74
N TYR A 416 2.32 15.24 36.21
CA TYR A 416 1.90 16.42 35.48
C TYR A 416 3.04 17.42 35.27
N ALA A 417 3.21 17.87 34.00
CA ALA A 417 4.10 18.97 33.61
C ALA A 417 5.58 18.81 34.05
N ASN A 418 6.08 17.56 34.09
CA ASN A 418 7.50 17.31 34.33
C ASN A 418 8.32 17.60 33.10
N GLN A 419 9.51 18.18 33.24
CA GLN A 419 10.39 18.56 32.17
C GLN A 419 11.78 17.91 32.30
N SER A 420 12.30 17.32 31.25
CA SER A 420 13.63 16.76 31.21
C SER A 420 14.43 17.27 29.99
N TYR A 421 15.65 17.73 30.25
CA TYR A 421 16.61 18.16 29.23
C TYR A 421 17.90 17.37 29.41
N THR A 422 18.19 16.44 28.48
CA THR A 422 19.30 15.52 28.62
C THR A 422 20.21 15.60 27.40
N THR A 423 21.49 15.96 27.60
CA THR A 423 22.45 16.07 26.52
C THR A 423 23.73 15.31 26.82
N GLN A 424 24.06 14.33 25.99
CA GLN A 424 25.36 13.66 25.97
C GLN A 424 26.13 14.17 24.74
N LEU A 425 27.05 15.10 24.98
CA LEU A 425 27.65 15.93 23.93
C LEU A 425 28.63 15.17 23.03
N TYR A 426 29.49 14.32 23.63
CA TYR A 426 30.51 13.53 22.96
C TYR A 426 31.07 12.47 23.90
N GLY A 427 31.84 11.52 23.35
CA GLY A 427 32.48 10.48 24.13
C GLY A 427 31.74 9.15 24.09
N SER A 428 32.09 8.29 25.05
CA SER A 428 31.53 6.95 25.05
C SER A 428 31.10 6.47 26.43
N GLY A 429 30.11 5.58 26.45
CA GLY A 429 29.66 4.92 27.68
C GLY A 429 29.05 5.84 28.74
N ASN A 430 28.61 7.03 28.38
CA ASN A 430 27.92 7.91 29.33
C ASN A 430 26.50 7.39 29.60
N SER A 431 26.07 7.46 30.85
CA SER A 431 24.74 7.02 31.29
C SER A 431 23.98 8.13 32.01
N ALA A 432 22.77 8.42 31.58
CA ALA A 432 21.87 9.32 32.26
C ALA A 432 20.57 8.58 32.62
N THR A 433 20.20 8.61 33.90
CA THR A 433 18.93 8.09 34.41
C THR A 433 18.15 9.21 35.04
N ILE A 434 16.98 9.52 34.52
CA ILE A 434 16.10 10.57 35.00
C ILE A 434 14.75 9.95 35.39
N LYS A 435 14.38 10.13 36.64
CA LYS A 435 13.07 9.75 37.12
C LYS A 435 12.39 10.95 37.75
N GLN A 436 11.22 11.31 37.24
CA GLN A 436 10.40 12.40 37.73
C GLN A 436 8.98 11.89 38.04
N ALA A 437 8.50 12.15 39.24
CA ALA A 437 7.16 11.81 39.66
C ALA A 437 6.46 13.06 40.28
N ASP A 438 5.15 13.01 40.34
CA ASP A 438 4.28 14.11 40.78
C ASP A 438 4.26 15.28 39.75
N SER A 439 4.56 16.53 40.14
CA SER A 439 4.26 17.64 39.25
C SER A 439 5.35 18.70 39.15
N ALA A 440 5.47 19.25 37.91
CA ALA A 440 6.29 20.41 37.60
C ALA A 440 7.77 20.31 38.01
N ASN A 441 8.33 19.10 37.96
CA ASN A 441 9.74 18.87 38.22
C ASN A 441 10.57 19.15 36.96
N VAL A 442 11.76 19.71 37.14
CA VAL A 442 12.66 20.04 36.03
C VAL A 442 14.02 19.39 36.24
N ALA A 443 14.51 18.65 35.24
CA ALA A 443 15.83 18.03 35.28
C ALA A 443 16.70 18.48 34.08
N TYR A 444 17.91 18.92 34.36
CA TYR A 444 18.93 19.21 33.38
C TYR A 444 20.11 18.27 33.57
N VAL A 445 20.46 17.47 32.57
CA VAL A 445 21.64 16.59 32.58
C VAL A 445 22.49 16.86 31.36
N THR A 446 23.77 17.22 31.61
CA THR A 446 24.76 17.40 30.53
C THR A 446 25.98 16.55 30.84
N GLN A 447 26.36 15.69 29.91
CA GLN A 447 27.55 14.83 30.03
C GLN A 447 28.47 14.99 28.81
N GLY A 448 29.79 15.11 29.05
CA GLY A 448 30.80 15.13 28.04
C GLY A 448 32.04 14.36 28.48
N GLY A 449 32.67 13.62 27.59
CA GLY A 449 33.76 12.68 27.89
C GLY A 449 33.31 11.23 28.01
N ASN A 450 33.97 10.40 28.83
CA ASN A 450 33.70 8.98 28.80
C ASN A 450 33.23 8.41 30.17
N ASN A 451 32.37 7.43 30.15
CA ASN A 451 31.93 6.66 31.31
C ASN A 451 31.40 7.52 32.48
N ASN A 452 30.73 8.62 32.19
CA ASN A 452 30.08 9.44 33.21
C ASN A 452 28.72 8.87 33.52
N ALA A 453 28.30 8.89 34.78
CA ALA A 453 26.99 8.43 35.25
C ALA A 453 26.23 9.56 35.97
N ALA A 454 25.06 9.91 35.50
CA ALA A 454 24.17 10.90 36.11
C ALA A 454 22.84 10.24 36.52
N ILE A 455 22.40 10.47 37.74
CA ILE A 455 21.12 9.99 38.25
C ILE A 455 20.34 11.17 38.82
N VAL A 456 19.13 11.40 38.34
CA VAL A 456 18.18 12.37 38.86
C VAL A 456 16.92 11.63 39.30
N ASN A 457 16.57 11.76 40.60
CA ASN A 457 15.33 11.24 41.16
C ASN A 457 14.58 12.38 41.82
N GLN A 458 13.44 12.74 41.29
CA GLN A 458 12.54 13.78 41.81
C GLN A 458 11.17 13.17 42.11
N SER A 459 10.73 13.25 43.34
CA SER A 459 9.40 12.84 43.79
C SER A 459 8.82 13.93 44.67
N GLY A 460 7.74 14.51 44.29
CA GLY A 460 7.14 15.71 44.84
C GLY A 460 6.97 16.79 43.77
N ALA A 461 6.61 18.01 44.17
CA ALA A 461 6.29 19.04 43.21
C ALA A 461 7.34 20.17 43.14
N TYR A 462 7.50 20.78 41.96
CA TYR A 462 8.32 21.98 41.73
C TYR A 462 9.81 21.82 42.07
N GLN A 463 10.36 20.63 41.87
CA GLN A 463 11.76 20.36 42.15
C GLN A 463 12.61 20.65 40.88
N SER A 464 13.82 21.15 41.12
CA SER A 464 14.77 21.39 40.03
C SER A 464 16.12 20.74 40.32
N ALA A 465 16.65 19.96 39.35
CA ALA A 465 17.95 19.34 39.47
C ALA A 465 18.81 19.66 38.24
N THR A 466 20.08 19.98 38.43
CA THR A 466 21.05 20.18 37.36
C THR A 466 22.28 19.33 37.64
N ILE A 467 22.66 18.47 36.65
CA ILE A 467 23.90 17.71 36.69
C ILE A 467 24.69 18.05 35.43
N SER A 468 25.95 18.50 35.62
CA SER A 468 26.90 18.76 34.54
C SER A 468 28.19 17.99 34.81
N GLN A 469 28.56 17.08 33.93
CA GLN A 469 29.74 16.24 34.07
C GLN A 469 30.61 16.37 32.80
N MET A 470 31.87 16.81 32.98
CA MET A 470 32.87 16.91 31.93
C MET A 470 34.11 16.10 32.34
N GLY A 471 34.62 15.25 31.46
CA GLY A 471 35.75 14.37 31.73
C GLY A 471 35.39 12.90 31.78
N ASN A 472 36.06 12.10 32.58
CA ASN A 472 35.89 10.65 32.55
C ASN A 472 35.54 10.06 33.91
N GLY A 473 34.61 9.10 33.93
CA GLY A 473 34.29 8.31 35.11
C GLY A 473 33.60 9.07 36.24
N ASN A 474 33.03 10.21 35.98
CA ASN A 474 32.30 11.00 37.00
C ASN A 474 30.93 10.36 37.32
N THR A 475 30.60 10.34 38.61
CA THR A 475 29.26 9.91 39.05
C THR A 475 28.62 11.04 39.87
N ALA A 476 27.35 11.39 39.51
CA ALA A 476 26.59 12.38 40.23
C ALA A 476 25.14 11.90 40.43
N THR A 477 24.60 12.12 41.60
CA THR A 477 23.23 11.78 41.94
C THR A 477 22.52 12.98 42.60
N ALA A 478 21.35 13.36 42.09
CA ALA A 478 20.45 14.32 42.69
C ALA A 478 19.16 13.59 43.09
N THR A 479 18.83 13.59 44.37
CA THR A 479 17.58 13.01 44.88
C THR A 479 16.83 14.08 45.64
N GLN A 480 15.60 14.32 45.25
CA GLN A 480 14.70 15.31 45.81
C GLN A 480 13.36 14.64 46.12
N ARG A 481 12.75 14.95 47.25
CA ARG A 481 11.51 14.34 47.73
C ARG A 481 10.54 15.39 48.26
#